data_e0e355e322b99de1bb3b53271303b73e
#
_entry.id   e0e355e322b99de1bb3b53271303b73e
#
_cell.length_a   1.000
_cell.length_b   1.000
_cell.length_c   1.000
_cell.angle_alpha   90.00
_cell.angle_beta   90.00
_cell.angle_gamma   90.00
#
_symmetry.space_group_name_H-M   'P 1'
#
loop_
_entity.id
_entity.type
_entity.pdbx_description
1 polymer ?
#
loop_
_entity_poly.entity_id
_entity_poly.type
_entity_poly.pdbx_seq_one_letter_code
_entity_poly.pdbx_strand_id
1 'polypeptide(L)'
;VAAIALVGCGERDKASRIGTAILWAIDNDRTWHDGRLRNAYAAGVVASGFAKLPGWWDNTQNKWLEDRYQVGSDNGNVAWAMLALLSIDDVSASSRFRDGAARLATWVAQWADTRGTGGFTGGTFGHEPTPDVRTWKSTEHNTDLAAAFGLLATRTGDSRWRDMATAAEHFVNTMWDPACACFAAGTAEDGVTRNPILALDAQVWPLMALAGAAKKFASAITTAEQRMSVDKGFSYGEDRDGVWTEGTGQMALLLELLGRTGEAKSLVAVIESQRSPDAGFYATSVRGLPTGFMLDTDPAKPRLYFRLPHLGAASWAALAERGFNPFTATKGLPQWRPSQPFSPIQVKCFFDFDRSEFGQSRRFCRRRMTSGLHPKADMIKWAAAARKEKPPTRNPTETP
;
A
#
# COMPACT_ATOMS: atom_id res chain seq x y z
N VAL A 1 3.79 -1.62 -5.40
CA VAL A 1 4.68 -0.43 -5.24
C VAL A 1 6.11 -0.77 -5.63
N ALA A 2 6.74 -1.87 -5.11
CA ALA A 2 8.15 -2.19 -5.36
C ALA A 2 8.51 -2.34 -6.86
N ALA A 3 7.65 -2.98 -7.65
CA ALA A 3 7.88 -3.10 -9.09
C ALA A 3 7.92 -1.74 -9.80
N ILE A 4 7.05 -0.81 -9.37
CA ILE A 4 7.01 0.55 -9.91
C ILE A 4 8.26 1.33 -9.51
N ALA A 5 8.70 1.22 -8.24
CA ALA A 5 9.95 1.82 -7.78
C ALA A 5 11.16 1.29 -8.57
N LEU A 6 11.21 -0.01 -8.87
CA LEU A 6 12.24 -0.60 -9.72
C LEU A 6 12.22 -0.04 -11.14
N VAL A 7 11.03 0.19 -11.73
CA VAL A 7 10.90 0.88 -13.03
C VAL A 7 11.47 2.30 -12.93
N GLY A 8 11.09 3.07 -11.91
CA GLY A 8 11.60 4.42 -11.65
C GLY A 8 13.13 4.46 -11.44
N CYS A 9 13.72 3.37 -10.92
CA CYS A 9 15.16 3.21 -10.77
C CYS A 9 15.88 2.68 -12.03
N GLY A 10 15.15 2.35 -13.11
CA GLY A 10 15.72 1.76 -14.32
C GLY A 10 16.00 0.25 -14.26
N GLU A 11 15.58 -0.42 -13.18
CA GLU A 11 15.79 -1.85 -12.92
C GLU A 11 14.72 -2.72 -13.61
N ARG A 12 14.68 -2.64 -14.95
CA ARG A 12 13.61 -3.22 -15.79
C ARG A 12 13.46 -4.73 -15.63
N ASP A 13 14.59 -5.46 -15.55
CA ASP A 13 14.58 -6.92 -15.44
C ASP A 13 14.02 -7.37 -14.10
N LYS A 14 14.38 -6.67 -13.01
CA LYS A 14 13.86 -6.95 -11.68
C LYS A 14 12.36 -6.66 -11.61
N ALA A 15 11.92 -5.53 -12.17
CA ALA A 15 10.50 -5.19 -12.26
C ALA A 15 9.71 -6.23 -13.08
N SER A 16 10.25 -6.64 -14.25
CA SER A 16 9.63 -7.65 -15.13
C SER A 16 9.51 -9.02 -14.46
N ARG A 17 10.44 -9.40 -13.59
CA ARG A 17 10.34 -10.63 -12.80
C ARG A 17 9.17 -10.57 -11.81
N ILE A 18 8.95 -9.42 -11.14
CA ILE A 18 7.79 -9.22 -10.26
C ILE A 18 6.50 -9.28 -11.09
N GLY A 19 6.44 -8.58 -12.22
CA GLY A 19 5.28 -8.62 -13.13
C GLY A 19 4.97 -10.04 -13.61
N THR A 20 6.00 -10.81 -13.97
CA THR A 20 5.84 -12.22 -14.37
C THR A 20 5.29 -13.07 -13.23
N ALA A 21 5.72 -12.82 -11.98
CA ALA A 21 5.19 -13.52 -10.81
C ALA A 21 3.71 -13.17 -10.54
N ILE A 22 3.32 -11.90 -10.75
CA ILE A 22 1.92 -11.48 -10.65
C ILE A 22 1.07 -12.21 -11.71
N LEU A 23 1.49 -12.20 -12.98
CA LEU A 23 0.79 -12.91 -14.05
C LEU A 23 0.67 -14.41 -13.75
N TRP A 24 1.77 -15.01 -13.31
CA TRP A 24 1.76 -16.42 -12.95
C TRP A 24 0.79 -16.72 -11.79
N ALA A 25 0.69 -15.84 -10.78
CA ALA A 25 -0.25 -16.00 -9.67
C ALA A 25 -1.71 -15.90 -10.12
N ILE A 26 -2.02 -15.02 -11.08
CA ILE A 26 -3.37 -14.92 -11.69
C ILE A 26 -3.73 -16.21 -12.45
N ASP A 27 -2.74 -16.80 -13.17
CA ASP A 27 -2.95 -17.98 -14.02
C ASP A 27 -3.00 -19.29 -13.22
N ASN A 28 -2.41 -19.31 -12.02
CA ASN A 28 -2.19 -20.53 -11.24
C ASN A 28 -2.75 -20.42 -9.82
N ASP A 29 -3.84 -19.64 -9.60
CA ASP A 29 -4.57 -19.73 -8.35
C ASP A 29 -5.18 -21.11 -8.18
N ARG A 30 -5.16 -21.67 -6.97
CA ARG A 30 -5.66 -23.02 -6.68
C ARG A 30 -7.18 -23.19 -6.88
N THR A 31 -7.93 -22.06 -6.93
CA THR A 31 -9.41 -22.07 -6.95
C THR A 31 -9.96 -21.09 -7.96
N TRP A 32 -9.39 -19.87 -8.02
CA TRP A 32 -9.95 -18.77 -8.80
C TRP A 32 -9.35 -18.71 -10.20
N HIS A 33 -10.24 -18.70 -11.21
CA HIS A 33 -9.88 -18.58 -12.62
C HIS A 33 -10.61 -17.40 -13.28
N ASP A 34 -11.09 -16.46 -12.47
CA ASP A 34 -11.86 -15.30 -12.89
C ASP A 34 -11.00 -14.03 -13.12
N GLY A 35 -9.68 -14.17 -13.05
CA GLY A 35 -8.73 -13.07 -13.28
C GLY A 35 -8.37 -12.26 -12.04
N ARG A 36 -8.88 -12.62 -10.86
CA ARG A 36 -8.50 -11.93 -9.59
C ARG A 36 -7.06 -12.19 -9.19
N LEU A 37 -6.59 -11.36 -8.27
CA LEU A 37 -5.34 -11.55 -7.53
C LEU A 37 -5.66 -11.48 -6.03
N ARG A 38 -5.11 -12.41 -5.24
CA ARG A 38 -5.27 -12.38 -3.78
C ARG A 38 -4.37 -11.32 -3.16
N ASN A 39 -4.68 -10.92 -1.93
CA ASN A 39 -3.93 -9.91 -1.20
C ASN A 39 -2.48 -10.33 -0.90
N ALA A 40 -2.22 -11.62 -0.78
CA ALA A 40 -0.87 -12.11 -0.52
C ALA A 40 -0.62 -13.52 -1.09
N TYR A 41 0.63 -13.76 -1.45
CA TYR A 41 1.16 -15.08 -1.83
C TYR A 41 2.45 -15.38 -1.06
N ALA A 42 2.67 -16.63 -0.74
CA ALA A 42 3.89 -17.07 -0.07
C ALA A 42 5.03 -17.23 -1.07
N ALA A 43 6.23 -16.83 -0.65
CA ALA A 43 7.44 -17.11 -1.41
C ALA A 43 7.84 -18.59 -1.33
N GLY A 44 8.59 -19.06 -2.30
CA GLY A 44 9.22 -20.40 -2.30
C GLY A 44 9.03 -21.18 -3.58
N VAL A 45 9.49 -22.43 -3.56
CA VAL A 45 9.37 -23.35 -4.70
C VAL A 45 7.93 -23.79 -4.82
N VAL A 46 7.38 -23.70 -6.02
CA VAL A 46 6.03 -24.16 -6.34
C VAL A 46 6.11 -25.64 -6.69
N ALA A 47 5.90 -26.48 -5.69
CA ALA A 47 5.89 -27.94 -5.87
C ALA A 47 4.54 -28.45 -6.41
N SER A 48 3.45 -27.69 -6.21
CA SER A 48 2.08 -28.10 -6.51
C SER A 48 1.53 -27.64 -7.86
N GLY A 49 2.29 -26.82 -8.62
CA GLY A 49 1.78 -26.16 -9.83
C GLY A 49 0.85 -24.96 -9.57
N PHE A 50 0.47 -24.69 -8.31
CA PHE A 50 -0.38 -23.58 -7.92
C PHE A 50 0.38 -22.52 -7.13
N ALA A 51 -0.10 -21.27 -7.18
CA ALA A 51 0.41 -20.17 -6.39
C ALA A 51 0.20 -20.47 -4.88
N LYS A 52 1.30 -20.55 -4.14
CA LYS A 52 1.25 -20.88 -2.72
C LYS A 52 0.68 -19.72 -1.93
N LEU A 53 -0.32 -19.99 -1.06
CA LEU A 53 -0.88 -19.01 -0.16
C LEU A 53 -0.10 -18.97 1.16
N PRO A 54 -0.03 -17.80 1.83
CA PRO A 54 0.55 -17.69 3.16
C PRO A 54 -0.35 -18.37 4.19
N GLY A 55 0.28 -18.99 5.17
CA GLY A 55 -0.43 -19.67 6.24
C GLY A 55 0.54 -20.30 7.22
N TRP A 56 0.01 -21.04 8.17
CA TRP A 56 0.77 -21.70 9.23
C TRP A 56 0.13 -23.01 9.65
N TRP A 57 0.95 -23.89 10.18
CA TRP A 57 0.47 -25.08 10.83
C TRP A 57 0.03 -24.77 12.26
N ASP A 58 -1.21 -25.08 12.61
CA ASP A 58 -1.72 -24.97 13.98
C ASP A 58 -1.64 -26.33 14.67
N ASN A 59 -0.76 -26.46 15.65
CA ASN A 59 -0.54 -27.70 16.38
C ASN A 59 -1.74 -28.10 17.26
N THR A 60 -2.55 -27.12 17.68
CA THR A 60 -3.72 -27.41 18.54
C THR A 60 -4.84 -28.03 17.73
N GLN A 61 -5.06 -27.51 16.51
CA GLN A 61 -6.09 -28.01 15.60
C GLN A 61 -5.58 -29.08 14.65
N ASN A 62 -4.26 -29.34 14.66
CA ASN A 62 -3.57 -30.27 13.76
C ASN A 62 -3.92 -30.04 12.28
N LYS A 63 -3.91 -28.77 11.84
CA LYS A 63 -4.24 -28.38 10.47
C LYS A 63 -3.52 -27.14 10.01
N TRP A 64 -3.46 -26.96 8.69
CA TRP A 64 -3.01 -25.72 8.06
C TRP A 64 -4.09 -24.64 8.20
N LEU A 65 -3.70 -23.46 8.67
CA LEU A 65 -4.55 -22.28 8.77
C LEU A 65 -4.03 -21.18 7.86
N GLU A 66 -4.93 -20.37 7.34
CA GLU A 66 -4.66 -19.22 6.48
C GLU A 66 -5.37 -17.98 7.05
N ASP A 67 -4.79 -16.82 6.83
CA ASP A 67 -5.40 -15.55 7.25
C ASP A 67 -6.45 -15.09 6.24
N ARG A 68 -7.65 -14.74 6.71
CA ARG A 68 -8.80 -14.36 5.89
C ARG A 68 -8.53 -13.11 5.03
N TYR A 69 -7.73 -12.15 5.53
CA TYR A 69 -7.34 -10.99 4.75
C TYR A 69 -6.40 -11.38 3.62
N GLN A 70 -5.36 -12.17 3.93
CA GLN A 70 -4.33 -12.55 2.96
C GLN A 70 -4.88 -13.37 1.78
N VAL A 71 -5.85 -14.24 2.04
CA VAL A 71 -6.47 -15.07 0.99
C VAL A 71 -7.62 -14.38 0.25
N GLY A 72 -8.11 -13.24 0.76
CA GLY A 72 -9.07 -12.37 0.09
C GLY A 72 -8.47 -11.61 -1.10
N SER A 73 -9.25 -10.74 -1.71
CA SER A 73 -8.86 -9.92 -2.88
C SER A 73 -9.45 -8.52 -2.71
N ASP A 74 -8.66 -7.60 -2.16
CA ASP A 74 -9.07 -6.20 -2.02
C ASP A 74 -8.79 -5.41 -3.30
N ASN A 75 -9.76 -4.59 -3.70
CA ASN A 75 -9.67 -3.79 -4.93
C ASN A 75 -8.47 -2.84 -4.94
N GLY A 76 -8.03 -2.29 -3.80
CA GLY A 76 -6.81 -1.49 -3.70
C GLY A 76 -5.55 -2.30 -4.05
N ASN A 77 -5.40 -3.50 -3.48
CA ASN A 77 -4.27 -4.38 -3.80
C ASN A 77 -4.27 -4.79 -5.28
N VAL A 78 -5.46 -5.06 -5.85
CA VAL A 78 -5.59 -5.37 -7.28
C VAL A 78 -5.25 -4.15 -8.14
N ALA A 79 -5.68 -2.93 -7.76
CA ALA A 79 -5.33 -1.69 -8.45
C ALA A 79 -3.81 -1.45 -8.46
N TRP A 80 -3.12 -1.68 -7.32
CA TRP A 80 -1.66 -1.61 -7.27
C TRP A 80 -0.96 -2.65 -8.16
N ALA A 81 -1.55 -3.84 -8.31
CA ALA A 81 -1.04 -4.83 -9.26
C ALA A 81 -1.24 -4.35 -10.72
N MET A 82 -2.38 -3.73 -11.04
CA MET A 82 -2.61 -3.12 -12.35
C MET A 82 -1.59 -2.00 -12.63
N LEU A 83 -1.39 -1.06 -11.69
CA LEU A 83 -0.41 0.01 -11.80
C LEU A 83 1.01 -0.53 -12.01
N ALA A 84 1.39 -1.59 -11.29
CA ALA A 84 2.68 -2.25 -11.45
C ALA A 84 2.84 -2.86 -12.84
N LEU A 85 1.86 -3.62 -13.31
CA LEU A 85 1.89 -4.25 -14.64
C LEU A 85 1.93 -3.20 -15.76
N LEU A 86 1.17 -2.11 -15.62
CA LEU A 86 1.16 -1.00 -16.59
C LEU A 86 2.49 -0.23 -16.60
N SER A 87 3.11 -0.03 -15.43
CA SER A 87 4.45 0.58 -15.36
C SER A 87 5.52 -0.29 -16.00
N ILE A 88 5.41 -1.61 -15.88
CA ILE A 88 6.32 -2.57 -16.52
C ILE A 88 6.06 -2.62 -18.03
N ASP A 89 4.81 -2.54 -18.48
CA ASP A 89 4.44 -2.49 -19.91
C ASP A 89 5.17 -1.34 -20.62
N ASP A 90 5.29 -0.16 -19.99
CA ASP A 90 5.97 1.01 -20.55
C ASP A 90 7.46 0.79 -20.86
N VAL A 91 8.09 -0.13 -20.16
CA VAL A 91 9.53 -0.44 -20.32
C VAL A 91 9.79 -1.83 -20.93
N SER A 92 8.72 -2.53 -21.28
CA SER A 92 8.73 -3.88 -21.88
C SER A 92 8.41 -3.84 -23.37
N ALA A 93 8.96 -4.78 -24.12
CA ALA A 93 8.57 -4.98 -25.54
C ALA A 93 7.33 -5.89 -25.70
N SER A 94 6.75 -6.39 -24.62
CA SER A 94 5.67 -7.38 -24.63
C SER A 94 4.39 -6.80 -24.07
N SER A 95 3.26 -6.93 -24.76
CA SER A 95 1.92 -6.51 -24.31
C SER A 95 1.36 -7.34 -23.14
N ARG A 96 2.00 -8.46 -22.78
CA ARG A 96 1.48 -9.39 -21.77
C ARG A 96 1.17 -8.73 -20.41
N PHE A 97 1.91 -7.70 -20.05
CA PHE A 97 1.70 -6.99 -18.78
C PHE A 97 0.44 -6.12 -18.85
N ARG A 98 0.23 -5.42 -19.95
CA ARG A 98 -1.02 -4.68 -20.22
C ARG A 98 -2.23 -5.62 -20.30
N ASP A 99 -2.07 -6.77 -20.94
CA ASP A 99 -3.13 -7.78 -21.05
C ASP A 99 -3.48 -8.35 -19.67
N GLY A 100 -2.46 -8.57 -18.81
CA GLY A 100 -2.66 -8.94 -17.40
C GLY A 100 -3.38 -7.87 -16.59
N ALA A 101 -3.02 -6.60 -16.78
CA ALA A 101 -3.72 -5.47 -16.15
C ALA A 101 -5.19 -5.39 -16.60
N ALA A 102 -5.48 -5.66 -17.89
CA ALA A 102 -6.86 -5.69 -18.41
C ALA A 102 -7.68 -6.84 -17.80
N ARG A 103 -7.07 -7.99 -17.53
CA ARG A 103 -7.73 -9.11 -16.82
C ARG A 103 -8.11 -8.72 -15.39
N LEU A 104 -7.18 -8.13 -14.64
CA LEU A 104 -7.44 -7.59 -13.30
C LEU A 104 -8.54 -6.52 -13.34
N ALA A 105 -8.48 -5.60 -14.30
CA ALA A 105 -9.47 -4.55 -14.51
C ALA A 105 -10.87 -5.14 -14.76
N THR A 106 -10.97 -6.22 -15.52
CA THR A 106 -12.24 -6.92 -15.79
C THR A 106 -12.81 -7.52 -14.50
N TRP A 107 -11.96 -8.07 -13.64
CA TRP A 107 -12.42 -8.56 -12.34
C TRP A 107 -12.87 -7.40 -11.43
N VAL A 108 -12.11 -6.29 -11.37
CA VAL A 108 -12.49 -5.13 -10.56
C VAL A 108 -13.81 -4.50 -11.03
N ALA A 109 -14.09 -4.50 -12.34
CA ALA A 109 -15.30 -3.89 -12.90
C ALA A 109 -16.60 -4.46 -12.30
N GLN A 110 -16.62 -5.71 -11.83
CA GLN A 110 -17.80 -6.30 -11.17
C GLN A 110 -18.12 -5.69 -9.79
N TRP A 111 -17.18 -4.95 -9.20
CA TRP A 111 -17.32 -4.30 -7.90
C TRP A 111 -17.76 -2.84 -8.00
N ALA A 112 -18.11 -2.38 -9.22
CA ALA A 112 -18.73 -1.08 -9.40
C ALA A 112 -20.06 -1.02 -8.63
N ASP A 113 -20.27 0.06 -7.88
CA ASP A 113 -21.42 0.23 -6.98
C ASP A 113 -22.14 1.54 -7.30
N THR A 114 -23.45 1.49 -7.32
CA THR A 114 -24.32 2.65 -7.60
C THR A 114 -24.89 3.32 -6.36
N ARG A 115 -24.65 2.76 -5.17
CA ARG A 115 -25.11 3.37 -3.89
C ARG A 115 -24.40 4.70 -3.67
N GLY A 116 -25.14 5.66 -3.13
CA GLY A 116 -24.63 7.00 -2.85
C GLY A 116 -24.08 7.67 -4.12
N THR A 117 -22.80 7.98 -4.13
CA THR A 117 -22.11 8.66 -5.24
C THR A 117 -21.37 7.71 -6.18
N GLY A 118 -21.71 6.42 -6.17
CA GLY A 118 -21.04 5.43 -7.01
C GLY A 118 -19.67 5.01 -6.47
N GLY A 119 -18.76 4.67 -7.39
CA GLY A 119 -17.42 4.19 -7.09
C GLY A 119 -17.32 2.67 -6.99
N PHE A 120 -16.25 2.17 -6.38
CA PHE A 120 -15.96 0.73 -6.29
C PHE A 120 -15.89 0.31 -4.82
N THR A 121 -16.50 -0.83 -4.50
CA THR A 121 -16.47 -1.43 -3.16
C THR A 121 -15.12 -2.06 -2.84
N GLY A 122 -14.94 -2.57 -1.60
CA GLY A 122 -13.65 -3.08 -1.11
C GLY A 122 -13.16 -4.37 -1.75
N GLY A 123 -14.03 -5.13 -2.45
CA GLY A 123 -13.68 -6.44 -3.01
C GLY A 123 -14.13 -7.60 -2.13
N THR A 124 -13.23 -8.57 -1.84
CA THR A 124 -13.59 -9.79 -1.09
C THR A 124 -12.64 -10.07 0.07
N PHE A 125 -13.19 -10.68 1.13
CA PHE A 125 -12.48 -11.06 2.35
C PHE A 125 -12.83 -12.49 2.75
N GLY A 126 -11.84 -13.31 3.02
CA GLY A 126 -12.04 -14.67 3.52
C GLY A 126 -11.75 -15.76 2.50
N HIS A 127 -12.10 -16.97 2.91
CA HIS A 127 -11.71 -18.19 2.23
C HIS A 127 -12.63 -18.53 1.07
N GLU A 128 -12.09 -19.24 0.09
CA GLU A 128 -12.88 -19.93 -0.93
C GLU A 128 -13.76 -21.02 -0.31
N PRO A 129 -14.89 -21.43 -0.94
CA PRO A 129 -15.40 -20.90 -2.21
C PRO A 129 -16.29 -19.64 -2.05
N THR A 130 -16.59 -19.20 -0.83
CA THR A 130 -17.58 -18.17 -0.51
C THR A 130 -16.99 -17.08 0.39
N PRO A 131 -16.07 -16.23 -0.14
CA PRO A 131 -15.56 -15.09 0.62
C PRO A 131 -16.65 -14.06 0.86
N ASP A 132 -16.55 -13.32 1.96
CA ASP A 132 -17.43 -12.19 2.25
C ASP A 132 -17.16 -11.05 1.26
N VAL A 133 -18.22 -10.42 0.77
CA VAL A 133 -18.13 -9.20 -0.04
C VAL A 133 -17.95 -8.00 0.87
N ARG A 134 -16.95 -7.17 0.56
CA ARG A 134 -16.74 -5.89 1.24
C ARG A 134 -17.58 -4.82 0.57
N THR A 135 -18.49 -4.22 1.30
CA THR A 135 -19.47 -3.27 0.76
C THR A 135 -19.14 -1.81 1.05
N TRP A 136 -18.18 -1.54 1.92
CA TRP A 136 -17.57 -0.23 2.11
C TRP A 136 -16.76 0.19 0.87
N LYS A 137 -16.52 1.49 0.73
CA LYS A 137 -15.69 2.08 -0.32
C LYS A 137 -14.57 2.88 0.31
N SER A 138 -13.35 2.72 -0.19
CA SER A 138 -12.18 3.47 0.25
C SER A 138 -11.85 4.60 -0.72
N THR A 139 -11.51 5.77 -0.18
CA THR A 139 -10.94 6.89 -0.96
C THR A 139 -9.61 6.49 -1.59
N GLU A 140 -8.76 5.79 -0.82
CA GLU A 140 -7.49 5.22 -1.28
C GLU A 140 -7.71 4.29 -2.48
N HIS A 141 -8.51 3.20 -2.31
CA HIS A 141 -8.74 2.22 -3.37
C HIS A 141 -9.34 2.84 -4.63
N ASN A 142 -10.29 3.77 -4.50
CA ASN A 142 -10.87 4.44 -5.66
C ASN A 142 -9.89 5.41 -6.32
N THR A 143 -8.96 6.01 -5.59
CA THR A 143 -7.87 6.79 -6.18
C THR A 143 -6.95 5.90 -7.02
N ASP A 144 -6.56 4.75 -6.49
CA ASP A 144 -5.74 3.76 -7.21
C ASP A 144 -6.42 3.29 -8.49
N LEU A 145 -7.72 3.00 -8.39
CA LEU A 145 -8.54 2.54 -9.52
C LEU A 145 -8.71 3.63 -10.58
N ALA A 146 -8.93 4.88 -10.18
CA ALA A 146 -9.01 6.00 -11.12
C ALA A 146 -7.73 6.10 -11.95
N ALA A 147 -6.56 6.01 -11.31
CA ALA A 147 -5.27 6.02 -11.99
C ALA A 147 -5.07 4.78 -12.86
N ALA A 148 -5.30 3.58 -12.32
CA ALA A 148 -5.08 2.32 -13.03
C ALA A 148 -5.97 2.17 -14.26
N PHE A 149 -7.27 2.45 -14.16
CA PHE A 149 -8.19 2.45 -15.29
C PHE A 149 -7.86 3.55 -16.30
N GLY A 150 -7.48 4.75 -15.85
CA GLY A 150 -7.06 5.85 -16.72
C GLY A 150 -5.85 5.50 -17.58
N LEU A 151 -4.83 4.90 -16.95
CA LEU A 151 -3.65 4.39 -17.65
C LEU A 151 -4.01 3.28 -18.63
N LEU A 152 -4.85 2.33 -18.23
CA LEU A 152 -5.28 1.23 -19.09
C LEU A 152 -6.08 1.75 -20.28
N ALA A 153 -7.00 2.70 -20.10
CA ALA A 153 -7.74 3.36 -21.16
C ALA A 153 -6.80 4.01 -22.18
N THR A 154 -5.79 4.71 -21.69
CA THR A 154 -4.81 5.38 -22.57
C THR A 154 -4.01 4.38 -23.40
N ARG A 155 -3.66 3.21 -22.84
CA ARG A 155 -2.81 2.21 -23.52
C ARG A 155 -3.59 1.29 -24.45
N THR A 156 -4.89 1.08 -24.18
CA THR A 156 -5.74 0.17 -24.97
C THR A 156 -6.62 0.91 -25.98
N GLY A 157 -6.92 2.20 -25.73
CA GLY A 157 -7.92 2.96 -26.49
C GLY A 157 -9.37 2.57 -26.15
N ASP A 158 -9.60 1.64 -25.21
CA ASP A 158 -10.92 1.16 -24.83
C ASP A 158 -11.61 2.18 -23.89
N SER A 159 -12.70 2.78 -24.37
CA SER A 159 -13.46 3.80 -23.62
C SER A 159 -14.09 3.27 -22.33
N ARG A 160 -14.38 1.98 -22.26
CA ARG A 160 -14.92 1.33 -21.05
C ARG A 160 -14.04 1.60 -19.82
N TRP A 161 -12.72 1.56 -19.98
CA TRP A 161 -11.80 1.85 -18.89
C TRP A 161 -11.79 3.33 -18.49
N ARG A 162 -12.06 4.22 -19.45
CA ARG A 162 -12.21 5.66 -19.16
C ARG A 162 -13.46 5.91 -18.32
N ASP A 163 -14.56 5.24 -18.62
CA ASP A 163 -15.81 5.37 -17.85
C ASP A 163 -15.61 4.86 -16.42
N MET A 164 -14.87 3.74 -16.23
CA MET A 164 -14.52 3.21 -14.91
C MET A 164 -13.60 4.16 -14.14
N ALA A 165 -12.60 4.75 -14.81
CA ALA A 165 -11.73 5.77 -14.19
C ALA A 165 -12.54 6.99 -13.73
N THR A 166 -13.47 7.46 -14.55
CA THR A 166 -14.36 8.59 -14.23
C THR A 166 -15.27 8.29 -13.04
N ALA A 167 -15.81 7.08 -12.95
CA ALA A 167 -16.65 6.65 -11.83
C ALA A 167 -15.85 6.62 -10.50
N ALA A 168 -14.63 6.12 -10.54
CA ALA A 168 -13.73 6.09 -9.37
C ALA A 168 -13.32 7.52 -8.95
N GLU A 169 -12.90 8.36 -9.90
CA GLU A 169 -12.56 9.77 -9.66
C GLU A 169 -13.75 10.56 -9.09
N HIS A 170 -14.96 10.35 -9.62
CA HIS A 170 -16.16 10.99 -9.12
C HIS A 170 -16.37 10.67 -7.65
N PHE A 171 -16.28 9.39 -7.27
CA PHE A 171 -16.39 8.98 -5.86
C PHE A 171 -15.34 9.69 -5.00
N VAL A 172 -14.05 9.69 -5.39
CA VAL A 172 -12.99 10.36 -4.62
C VAL A 172 -13.29 11.84 -4.44
N ASN A 173 -13.72 12.54 -5.49
CA ASN A 173 -14.09 13.96 -5.40
C ASN A 173 -15.22 14.22 -4.40
N THR A 174 -16.14 13.27 -4.20
CA THR A 174 -17.24 13.39 -3.24
C THR A 174 -16.83 13.11 -1.80
N MET A 175 -15.67 12.49 -1.58
CA MET A 175 -15.10 12.29 -0.24
C MET A 175 -14.43 13.55 0.32
N TRP A 176 -14.27 14.60 -0.49
CA TRP A 176 -13.79 15.90 -0.03
C TRP A 176 -14.78 16.56 0.92
N ASP A 177 -14.28 17.01 2.04
CA ASP A 177 -15.03 17.85 3.00
C ASP A 177 -14.38 19.24 3.08
N PRO A 178 -15.05 20.29 2.56
CA PRO A 178 -14.50 21.63 2.59
C PRO A 178 -14.44 22.22 4.02
N ALA A 179 -15.21 21.69 4.98
CA ALA A 179 -15.20 22.20 6.36
C ALA A 179 -13.90 21.81 7.09
N CYS A 180 -13.39 20.60 6.86
CA CYS A 180 -12.09 20.21 7.40
C CYS A 180 -10.94 20.45 6.41
N ALA A 181 -11.21 20.79 5.17
CA ALA A 181 -10.24 20.84 4.08
C ALA A 181 -9.47 19.51 3.93
N CYS A 182 -10.20 18.39 3.95
CA CYS A 182 -9.66 17.05 3.97
C CYS A 182 -10.54 16.06 3.20
N PHE A 183 -9.99 14.88 2.87
CA PHE A 183 -10.75 13.75 2.37
C PHE A 183 -11.10 12.80 3.52
N ALA A 184 -12.36 12.36 3.57
CA ALA A 184 -12.75 11.21 4.38
C ALA A 184 -12.08 9.94 3.87
N ALA A 185 -11.77 8.97 4.76
CA ALA A 185 -11.11 7.71 4.37
C ALA A 185 -11.96 6.87 3.41
N GLY A 186 -13.27 7.10 3.35
CA GLY A 186 -14.20 6.39 2.50
C GLY A 186 -15.60 6.36 3.06
N THR A 187 -16.29 5.22 2.93
CA THR A 187 -17.62 4.99 3.50
C THR A 187 -17.63 3.84 4.50
N ALA A 188 -18.68 3.79 5.33
CA ALA A 188 -19.02 2.61 6.11
C ALA A 188 -19.55 1.47 5.20
N GLU A 189 -19.93 0.33 5.80
CA GLU A 189 -20.44 -0.85 5.07
C GLU A 189 -21.75 -0.60 4.29
N ASP A 190 -22.50 0.44 4.63
CA ASP A 190 -23.68 0.86 3.86
C ASP A 190 -23.31 1.42 2.47
N GLY A 191 -22.04 1.73 2.23
CA GLY A 191 -21.51 2.28 0.98
C GLY A 191 -21.90 3.75 0.74
N VAL A 192 -22.44 4.44 1.76
CA VAL A 192 -22.96 5.81 1.66
C VAL A 192 -22.45 6.70 2.79
N THR A 193 -22.56 6.27 4.05
CA THR A 193 -22.15 7.05 5.21
C THR A 193 -20.63 7.24 5.22
N ARG A 194 -20.16 8.49 5.21
CA ARG A 194 -18.73 8.78 5.21
C ARG A 194 -18.05 8.26 6.48
N ASN A 195 -16.91 7.61 6.30
CA ASN A 195 -15.99 7.30 7.37
C ASN A 195 -15.07 8.50 7.61
N PRO A 196 -15.18 9.21 8.74
CA PRO A 196 -14.47 10.46 8.97
C PRO A 196 -13.00 10.29 9.36
N ILE A 197 -12.50 9.06 9.46
CA ILE A 197 -11.08 8.81 9.77
C ILE A 197 -10.22 9.57 8.77
N LEU A 198 -9.20 10.26 9.28
CA LEU A 198 -8.15 10.87 8.45
C LEU A 198 -6.99 9.89 8.32
N ALA A 199 -6.80 9.38 7.11
CA ALA A 199 -5.64 8.61 6.72
C ALA A 199 -4.78 9.47 5.79
N LEU A 200 -3.47 9.47 5.98
CA LEU A 200 -2.54 10.33 5.24
C LEU A 200 -2.56 10.04 3.74
N ASP A 201 -2.61 8.77 3.35
CA ASP A 201 -2.72 8.34 1.95
C ASP A 201 -3.96 8.92 1.26
N ALA A 202 -5.10 8.94 1.94
CA ALA A 202 -6.33 9.58 1.43
C ALA A 202 -6.18 11.10 1.23
N GLN A 203 -5.24 11.78 1.91
CA GLN A 203 -4.97 13.20 1.69
C GLN A 203 -3.97 13.43 0.55
N VAL A 204 -3.04 12.51 0.35
CA VAL A 204 -1.88 12.68 -0.53
C VAL A 204 -2.11 12.07 -1.92
N TRP A 205 -2.66 10.87 -2.00
CA TRP A 205 -2.76 10.14 -3.27
C TRP A 205 -3.69 10.78 -4.29
N PRO A 206 -4.89 11.31 -3.93
CA PRO A 206 -5.72 12.02 -4.89
C PRO A 206 -4.99 13.17 -5.59
N LEU A 207 -4.09 13.86 -4.87
CA LEU A 207 -3.33 14.98 -5.41
C LEU A 207 -2.27 14.54 -6.42
N MET A 208 -1.76 13.32 -6.29
CA MET A 208 -0.81 12.73 -7.24
C MET A 208 -1.46 12.00 -8.41
N ALA A 209 -2.69 11.48 -8.20
CA ALA A 209 -3.35 10.58 -9.13
C ALA A 209 -4.35 11.27 -10.07
N LEU A 210 -5.06 12.30 -9.58
CA LEU A 210 -6.18 12.90 -10.31
C LEU A 210 -5.79 14.23 -10.97
N ALA A 211 -6.22 14.42 -12.19
CA ALA A 211 -5.90 15.61 -12.97
C ALA A 211 -6.44 16.88 -12.29
N GLY A 212 -5.56 17.86 -12.03
CA GLY A 212 -5.92 19.13 -11.40
C GLY A 212 -6.20 19.06 -9.88
N ALA A 213 -6.22 17.87 -9.27
CA ALA A 213 -6.53 17.70 -7.85
C ALA A 213 -5.51 18.41 -6.95
N ALA A 214 -4.23 18.39 -7.28
CA ALA A 214 -3.19 19.10 -6.54
C ALA A 214 -3.45 20.60 -6.41
N LYS A 215 -4.09 21.22 -7.39
CA LYS A 215 -4.52 22.64 -7.33
C LYS A 215 -5.85 22.78 -6.60
N LYS A 216 -6.83 21.94 -6.95
CA LYS A 216 -8.21 22.02 -6.42
C LYS A 216 -8.28 21.75 -4.92
N PHE A 217 -7.49 20.81 -4.43
CA PHE A 217 -7.49 20.32 -3.06
C PHE A 217 -6.17 20.58 -2.32
N ALA A 218 -5.46 21.65 -2.70
CA ALA A 218 -4.15 21.99 -2.13
C ALA A 218 -4.15 22.08 -0.60
N SER A 219 -5.28 22.50 -0.01
CA SER A 219 -5.44 22.59 1.45
C SER A 219 -5.41 21.25 2.18
N ALA A 220 -5.57 20.11 1.48
CA ALA A 220 -5.36 18.79 2.09
C ALA A 220 -3.92 18.61 2.61
N ILE A 221 -2.93 19.20 1.92
CA ILE A 221 -1.53 19.21 2.36
C ILE A 221 -1.40 19.94 3.68
N THR A 222 -1.95 21.17 3.77
CA THR A 222 -1.93 21.96 5.01
C THR A 222 -2.62 21.24 6.15
N THR A 223 -3.76 20.59 5.89
CA THR A 223 -4.46 19.78 6.89
C THR A 223 -3.59 18.61 7.37
N ALA A 224 -2.93 17.89 6.45
CA ALA A 224 -2.02 16.82 6.82
C ALA A 224 -0.81 17.34 7.64
N GLU A 225 -0.22 18.47 7.24
CA GLU A 225 0.88 19.12 7.96
C GLU A 225 0.47 19.52 9.38
N GLN A 226 -0.73 20.05 9.57
CA GLN A 226 -1.23 20.50 10.87
C GLN A 226 -1.66 19.35 11.78
N ARG A 227 -2.29 18.32 11.23
CA ARG A 227 -2.98 17.29 12.02
C ARG A 227 -2.21 15.97 12.12
N MET A 228 -1.30 15.68 11.20
CA MET A 228 -0.63 14.38 11.09
C MET A 228 0.90 14.46 11.21
N SER A 229 1.51 15.66 11.21
CA SER A 229 2.96 15.78 11.33
C SER A 229 3.45 15.39 12.72
N VAL A 230 4.55 14.64 12.79
CA VAL A 230 5.22 14.18 14.01
C VAL A 230 6.70 13.96 13.74
N ASP A 231 7.58 14.36 14.65
CA ASP A 231 9.02 14.15 14.57
C ASP A 231 9.64 14.53 13.21
N LYS A 232 9.15 15.63 12.61
CA LYS A 232 9.52 16.14 11.27
C LYS A 232 9.09 15.24 10.09
N GLY A 233 8.38 14.14 10.33
CA GLY A 233 7.72 13.29 9.35
C GLY A 233 6.21 13.30 9.53
N PHE A 234 5.54 12.24 9.11
CA PHE A 234 4.09 12.11 9.20
C PHE A 234 3.69 10.80 9.86
N SER A 235 2.64 10.85 10.69
CA SER A 235 1.92 9.67 11.19
C SER A 235 0.94 9.16 10.14
N TYR A 236 0.39 7.96 10.36
CA TYR A 236 -0.68 7.43 9.53
C TYR A 236 -1.96 8.27 9.66
N GLY A 237 -2.30 8.66 10.87
CA GLY A 237 -3.49 9.43 11.23
C GLY A 237 -3.20 10.56 12.19
N GLU A 238 -4.26 11.05 12.85
CA GLU A 238 -4.22 12.23 13.73
C GLU A 238 -3.63 11.97 15.12
N ASP A 239 -3.45 10.72 15.53
CA ASP A 239 -2.95 10.35 16.86
C ASP A 239 -1.48 10.78 17.04
N ARG A 240 -0.74 10.96 15.93
CA ARG A 240 0.66 11.40 15.93
C ARG A 240 1.58 10.55 16.79
N ASP A 241 1.28 9.26 16.90
CA ASP A 241 1.98 8.34 17.80
C ASP A 241 3.41 8.01 17.34
N GLY A 242 3.73 8.28 16.09
CA GLY A 242 5.06 8.05 15.52
C GLY A 242 5.10 8.25 14.02
N VAL A 243 6.31 8.30 13.46
CA VAL A 243 6.51 8.44 12.02
C VAL A 243 6.08 7.16 11.31
N TRP A 244 5.18 7.30 10.34
CA TRP A 244 4.90 6.30 9.33
C TRP A 244 5.82 6.54 8.13
N THR A 245 6.82 5.68 7.96
CA THR A 245 7.90 5.89 6.99
C THR A 245 7.38 5.89 5.55
N GLU A 246 6.44 4.99 5.24
CA GLU A 246 5.81 4.91 3.92
C GLU A 246 5.04 6.20 3.59
N GLY A 247 4.17 6.66 4.49
CA GLY A 247 3.40 7.90 4.30
C GLY A 247 4.28 9.15 4.25
N THR A 248 5.37 9.17 5.02
CA THR A 248 6.38 10.24 4.92
C THR A 248 7.00 10.26 3.52
N GLY A 249 7.24 9.08 2.91
CA GLY A 249 7.72 8.96 1.52
C GLY A 249 6.68 9.41 0.49
N GLN A 250 5.41 9.12 0.72
CA GLN A 250 4.30 9.59 -0.12
C GLN A 250 4.21 11.11 -0.13
N MET A 251 4.26 11.75 1.04
CA MET A 251 4.27 13.20 1.16
C MET A 251 5.54 13.81 0.53
N ALA A 252 6.71 13.22 0.73
CA ALA A 252 7.95 13.66 0.12
C ALA A 252 7.85 13.66 -1.41
N LEU A 253 7.30 12.59 -2.00
CA LEU A 253 7.05 12.53 -3.44
C LEU A 253 6.08 13.62 -3.91
N LEU A 254 4.95 13.80 -3.23
CA LEU A 254 3.98 14.84 -3.57
C LEU A 254 4.64 16.23 -3.57
N LEU A 255 5.40 16.55 -2.52
CA LEU A 255 6.10 17.86 -2.42
C LEU A 255 7.14 18.03 -3.52
N GLU A 256 7.88 16.98 -3.89
CA GLU A 256 8.81 16.99 -5.01
C GLU A 256 8.09 17.28 -6.34
N LEU A 257 6.96 16.59 -6.59
CA LEU A 257 6.13 16.81 -7.78
C LEU A 257 5.53 18.23 -7.87
N LEU A 258 5.33 18.87 -6.72
CA LEU A 258 4.86 20.26 -6.62
C LEU A 258 5.98 21.30 -6.69
N GLY A 259 7.26 20.88 -6.80
CA GLY A 259 8.41 21.77 -6.80
C GLY A 259 8.82 22.28 -5.41
N ARG A 260 8.23 21.76 -4.32
CA ARG A 260 8.61 22.05 -2.92
C ARG A 260 9.82 21.20 -2.51
N THR A 261 10.87 21.22 -3.34
CA THR A 261 12.02 20.30 -3.25
C THR A 261 12.78 20.41 -1.91
N GLY A 262 12.85 21.58 -1.30
CA GLY A 262 13.51 21.76 0.01
C GLY A 262 12.81 20.96 1.12
N GLU A 263 11.49 20.98 1.13
CA GLU A 263 10.66 20.25 2.09
C GLU A 263 10.67 18.75 1.81
N ALA A 264 10.59 18.37 0.54
CA ALA A 264 10.74 16.96 0.12
C ALA A 264 12.06 16.35 0.63
N LYS A 265 13.18 17.07 0.47
CA LYS A 265 14.50 16.65 0.98
C LYS A 265 14.52 16.50 2.50
N SER A 266 13.84 17.38 3.23
CA SER A 266 13.75 17.29 4.68
C SER A 266 13.01 16.01 5.10
N LEU A 267 11.95 15.63 4.40
CA LEU A 267 11.24 14.37 4.65
C LEU A 267 12.07 13.13 4.28
N VAL A 268 12.83 13.20 3.17
CA VAL A 268 13.77 12.12 2.81
C VAL A 268 14.81 11.91 3.91
N ALA A 269 15.30 12.97 4.54
CA ALA A 269 16.22 12.85 5.69
C ALA A 269 15.58 12.16 6.90
N VAL A 270 14.27 12.37 7.14
CA VAL A 270 13.51 11.63 8.17
C VAL A 270 13.42 10.14 7.82
N ILE A 271 13.12 9.81 6.55
CA ILE A 271 13.08 8.42 6.08
C ILE A 271 14.46 7.74 6.30
N GLU A 272 15.55 8.44 5.97
CA GLU A 272 16.91 7.93 6.18
C GLU A 272 17.18 7.60 7.67
N SER A 273 16.62 8.35 8.60
CA SER A 273 16.73 8.03 10.03
C SER A 273 16.02 6.73 10.44
N GLN A 274 15.12 6.23 9.61
CA GLN A 274 14.40 4.95 9.81
C GLN A 274 15.09 3.76 9.14
N ARG A 275 16.34 3.91 8.71
CA ARG A 275 17.11 2.84 8.08
C ARG A 275 17.29 1.64 9.01
N SER A 276 17.01 0.45 8.50
CA SER A 276 17.23 -0.81 9.19
C SER A 276 18.69 -1.28 9.00
N PRO A 277 19.30 -1.95 10.01
CA PRO A 277 20.63 -2.52 9.87
C PRO A 277 20.77 -3.55 8.73
N ASP A 278 19.67 -4.24 8.41
CA ASP A 278 19.64 -5.32 7.41
C ASP A 278 19.34 -4.83 5.97
N ALA A 279 19.58 -3.55 5.69
CA ALA A 279 19.19 -2.83 4.48
C ALA A 279 17.66 -2.66 4.32
N GLY A 280 17.22 -1.46 3.90
CA GLY A 280 15.82 -1.08 3.83
C GLY A 280 15.43 -0.12 4.97
N PHE A 281 14.13 0.05 5.17
CA PHE A 281 13.60 1.00 6.14
C PHE A 281 12.55 0.32 7.04
N TYR A 282 12.51 0.71 8.30
CA TYR A 282 11.43 0.33 9.20
C TYR A 282 10.11 0.95 8.74
N ALA A 283 8.99 0.24 8.93
CA ALA A 283 7.66 0.75 8.61
C ALA A 283 7.29 2.00 9.41
N THR A 284 7.78 2.08 10.66
CA THR A 284 7.47 3.16 11.60
C THR A 284 8.60 3.37 12.60
N SER A 285 8.65 4.57 13.18
CA SER A 285 9.62 4.94 14.24
C SER A 285 9.30 4.32 15.58
N VAL A 286 8.07 3.90 15.82
CA VAL A 286 7.57 3.33 17.07
C VAL A 286 7.31 1.84 16.96
N ARG A 287 7.15 1.15 18.08
CA ARG A 287 7.01 -0.30 18.16
C ARG A 287 5.72 -0.81 17.49
N GLY A 288 4.64 -0.03 17.56
CA GLY A 288 3.35 -0.29 16.91
C GLY A 288 2.61 1.02 16.70
N LEU A 289 2.41 1.39 15.45
CA LEU A 289 1.72 2.61 15.06
C LEU A 289 0.26 2.28 14.71
N PRO A 290 -0.74 2.86 15.40
CA PRO A 290 -2.15 2.69 15.08
C PRO A 290 -2.50 3.28 13.71
N THR A 291 -3.48 2.66 13.04
CA THR A 291 -4.04 3.17 11.77
C THR A 291 -5.42 3.81 11.95
N GLY A 292 -5.98 3.80 13.15
CA GLY A 292 -7.36 4.19 13.39
C GLY A 292 -8.39 3.14 12.95
N PHE A 293 -7.96 2.12 12.21
CA PHE A 293 -8.81 0.99 11.81
C PHE A 293 -8.64 -0.20 12.75
N MET A 294 -9.65 -1.06 12.81
CA MET A 294 -9.61 -2.31 13.54
C MET A 294 -9.21 -3.48 12.62
N LEU A 295 -8.78 -4.58 13.22
CA LEU A 295 -8.52 -5.80 12.45
C LEU A 295 -9.83 -6.40 11.95
N ASP A 296 -9.89 -6.78 10.68
CA ASP A 296 -11.05 -7.47 10.10
C ASP A 296 -11.34 -8.82 10.78
N THR A 297 -10.30 -9.44 11.33
CA THR A 297 -10.42 -10.74 12.04
C THR A 297 -10.75 -10.60 13.51
N ASP A 298 -10.61 -9.42 14.10
CA ASP A 298 -10.90 -9.13 15.51
C ASP A 298 -11.18 -7.62 15.69
N PRO A 299 -12.44 -7.18 15.58
CA PRO A 299 -12.80 -5.78 15.67
C PRO A 299 -12.50 -5.10 17.03
N ALA A 300 -12.10 -5.86 18.04
CA ALA A 300 -11.66 -5.32 19.33
C ALA A 300 -10.17 -4.94 19.33
N LYS A 301 -9.44 -5.24 18.26
CA LYS A 301 -8.00 -4.98 18.17
C LYS A 301 -7.68 -3.97 17.08
N PRO A 302 -6.82 -2.96 17.35
CA PRO A 302 -6.40 -2.02 16.34
C PRO A 302 -5.50 -2.69 15.29
N ARG A 303 -5.61 -2.24 14.05
CA ARG A 303 -4.64 -2.53 13.00
C ARG A 303 -3.41 -1.65 13.24
N LEU A 304 -2.23 -2.28 13.32
CA LEU A 304 -0.96 -1.62 13.64
C LEU A 304 0.07 -1.84 12.53
N TYR A 305 0.86 -0.80 12.25
CA TYR A 305 2.16 -0.95 11.63
C TYR A 305 3.20 -1.27 12.70
N PHE A 306 3.96 -2.34 12.52
CA PHE A 306 5.03 -2.72 13.43
C PHE A 306 6.37 -2.17 12.96
N ARG A 307 7.29 -1.87 13.91
CA ARG A 307 8.65 -1.44 13.59
C ARG A 307 9.49 -2.61 13.06
N LEU A 308 9.20 -2.99 11.84
CA LEU A 308 9.89 -4.05 11.10
C LEU A 308 10.35 -3.50 9.75
N PRO A 309 11.42 -4.05 9.12
CA PRO A 309 11.79 -3.71 7.76
C PRO A 309 10.60 -3.89 6.82
N HIS A 310 10.29 -2.85 6.04
CA HIS A 310 9.07 -2.78 5.26
C HIS A 310 9.34 -2.41 3.80
N LEU A 311 8.87 -3.26 2.89
CA LEU A 311 9.11 -3.08 1.46
C LEU A 311 8.39 -1.83 0.92
N GLY A 312 7.20 -1.52 1.42
CA GLY A 312 6.47 -0.30 1.07
C GLY A 312 7.27 0.95 1.41
N ALA A 313 7.80 1.04 2.64
CA ALA A 313 8.65 2.15 3.09
C ALA A 313 9.86 2.35 2.15
N ALA A 314 10.59 1.26 1.83
CA ALA A 314 11.71 1.32 0.91
C ALA A 314 11.31 1.74 -0.52
N SER A 315 10.15 1.28 -0.97
CA SER A 315 9.63 1.61 -2.31
C SER A 315 9.24 3.07 -2.43
N TRP A 316 8.52 3.62 -1.44
CA TRP A 316 8.13 5.03 -1.46
C TRP A 316 9.31 5.96 -1.25
N ALA A 317 10.31 5.57 -0.46
CA ALA A 317 11.57 6.29 -0.36
C ALA A 317 12.25 6.42 -1.74
N ALA A 318 12.35 5.31 -2.48
CA ALA A 318 12.94 5.31 -3.82
C ALA A 318 12.12 6.12 -4.84
N LEU A 319 10.78 6.05 -4.77
CA LEU A 319 9.90 6.85 -5.62
C LEU A 319 10.07 8.34 -5.35
N ALA A 320 10.09 8.74 -4.08
CA ALA A 320 10.30 10.13 -3.67
C ALA A 320 11.65 10.68 -4.15
N GLU A 321 12.71 9.89 -3.98
CA GLU A 321 14.06 10.26 -4.41
C GLU A 321 14.17 10.42 -5.93
N ARG A 322 13.45 9.58 -6.68
CA ARG A 322 13.43 9.61 -8.16
C ARG A 322 12.43 10.61 -8.74
N GLY A 323 11.57 11.21 -7.93
CA GLY A 323 10.46 12.03 -8.39
C GLY A 323 9.51 11.25 -9.31
N PHE A 324 9.41 9.92 -9.13
CA PHE A 324 8.64 9.04 -10.00
C PHE A 324 7.25 8.79 -9.44
N ASN A 325 6.24 9.34 -10.12
CA ASN A 325 4.84 9.22 -9.71
C ASN A 325 4.25 7.86 -10.12
N PRO A 326 3.89 6.99 -9.15
CA PRO A 326 3.36 5.66 -9.45
C PRO A 326 1.98 5.68 -10.11
N PHE A 327 1.20 6.75 -9.94
CA PHE A 327 -0.16 6.88 -10.48
C PHE A 327 -0.19 7.32 -11.93
N THR A 328 0.88 7.92 -12.44
CA THR A 328 0.96 8.38 -13.82
C THR A 328 1.82 7.49 -14.70
N ALA A 329 2.62 6.60 -14.13
CA ALA A 329 3.49 5.57 -14.74
C ALA A 329 3.86 5.82 -16.21
N THR A 330 4.34 7.02 -16.56
CA THR A 330 4.33 7.43 -17.94
C THR A 330 5.72 7.55 -18.55
N LYS A 331 5.78 7.26 -19.83
CA LYS A 331 6.72 7.87 -20.78
C LYS A 331 6.42 9.38 -20.96
N GLY A 332 6.21 10.09 -19.90
CA GLY A 332 5.91 11.51 -19.92
C GLY A 332 5.11 11.91 -18.70
N LEU A 333 5.80 12.46 -17.73
CA LEU A 333 5.15 13.36 -16.78
C LEU A 333 4.51 14.50 -17.57
N PRO A 334 3.33 15.01 -17.21
CA PRO A 334 2.89 16.33 -17.68
C PRO A 334 4.05 17.27 -17.40
N GLN A 335 4.58 17.92 -18.43
CA GLN A 335 5.83 18.67 -18.55
C GLN A 335 6.30 19.32 -17.23
N TRP A 336 6.92 18.54 -16.35
CA TRP A 336 7.73 19.07 -15.28
C TRP A 336 9.18 19.03 -15.73
N ARG A 337 9.76 20.21 -15.88
CA ARG A 337 11.20 20.37 -16.10
C ARG A 337 11.84 20.71 -14.76
N PRO A 338 12.76 19.87 -14.22
CA PRO A 338 13.54 20.28 -13.08
C PRO A 338 14.40 21.48 -13.45
N SER A 339 14.29 22.55 -12.68
CA SER A 339 15.12 23.74 -12.83
C SER A 339 16.51 23.59 -12.21
N GLN A 340 17.13 22.45 -12.27
CA GLN A 340 18.55 22.14 -12.03
C GLN A 340 18.77 20.63 -11.93
N PRO A 341 19.83 20.06 -12.50
CA PRO A 341 20.14 18.65 -12.28
C PRO A 341 20.56 18.43 -10.82
N PHE A 342 19.95 17.45 -10.19
CA PHE A 342 20.45 16.90 -8.94
C PHE A 342 21.91 16.49 -9.13
N SER A 343 22.79 16.96 -8.23
CA SER A 343 24.08 16.31 -8.05
C SER A 343 23.81 14.88 -7.61
N PRO A 344 24.28 13.85 -8.31
CA PRO A 344 23.97 12.48 -7.93
C PRO A 344 24.67 12.22 -6.59
N ILE A 345 23.92 12.27 -5.50
CA ILE A 345 24.26 11.43 -4.36
C ILE A 345 24.14 10.03 -4.93
N GLN A 346 25.25 9.28 -4.99
CA GLN A 346 25.25 7.91 -5.47
C GLN A 346 24.42 7.06 -4.53
N VAL A 347 23.12 7.10 -4.72
CA VAL A 347 22.20 6.15 -4.12
C VAL A 347 22.22 4.95 -5.04
N LYS A 348 22.98 3.91 -4.64
CA LYS A 348 22.68 2.57 -5.12
C LYS A 348 21.21 2.34 -4.85
N CYS A 349 20.40 2.12 -5.90
CA CYS A 349 19.02 1.70 -5.71
C CYS A 349 19.06 0.52 -4.75
N PHE A 350 18.34 0.64 -3.61
CA PHE A 350 18.37 -0.29 -2.46
C PHE A 350 17.92 -1.72 -2.79
N PHE A 351 17.73 -2.02 -4.05
CA PHE A 351 17.36 -3.33 -4.56
C PHE A 351 18.59 -4.04 -5.17
N ASP A 352 19.62 -4.30 -4.36
CA ASP A 352 20.71 -5.21 -4.74
C ASP A 352 20.22 -6.65 -4.59
N PHE A 353 19.41 -7.11 -5.56
CA PHE A 353 19.05 -8.52 -5.71
C PHE A 353 20.14 -9.24 -6.49
N ASP A 354 21.30 -9.46 -5.88
CA ASP A 354 22.28 -10.37 -6.46
C ASP A 354 21.75 -11.82 -6.44
N ARG A 355 22.13 -12.61 -7.45
CA ARG A 355 21.75 -14.04 -7.54
C ARG A 355 22.17 -14.84 -6.31
N SER A 356 23.19 -14.41 -5.59
CA SER A 356 23.66 -15.02 -4.35
C SER A 356 22.69 -14.83 -3.17
N GLU A 357 21.91 -13.74 -3.12
CA GLU A 357 21.02 -13.45 -2.01
C GLU A 357 19.67 -14.17 -2.08
N PHE A 358 19.24 -14.62 -3.25
CA PHE A 358 18.11 -15.57 -3.32
C PHE A 358 18.40 -16.86 -2.51
N GLY A 359 19.66 -17.26 -2.41
CA GLY A 359 20.13 -18.33 -1.53
C GLY A 359 20.16 -17.92 -0.05
N GLN A 360 20.52 -16.67 0.26
CA GLN A 360 20.59 -16.17 1.64
C GLN A 360 19.23 -15.75 2.19
N SER A 361 18.35 -15.16 1.38
CA SER A 361 16.96 -14.91 1.76
C SER A 361 16.23 -16.22 2.06
N ARG A 362 16.57 -17.34 1.40
CA ARG A 362 16.12 -18.69 1.78
C ARG A 362 16.65 -19.14 3.14
N ARG A 363 17.88 -18.78 3.50
CA ARG A 363 18.46 -19.11 4.83
C ARG A 363 17.88 -18.21 5.91
N PHE A 364 17.58 -16.96 5.62
CA PHE A 364 16.98 -16.03 6.57
C PHE A 364 15.52 -16.40 6.88
N CYS A 365 14.71 -16.71 5.86
CA CYS A 365 13.38 -17.29 6.05
C CYS A 365 13.42 -18.66 6.76
N ARG A 366 14.37 -19.54 6.41
CA ARG A 366 14.52 -20.85 7.08
C ARG A 366 14.97 -20.73 8.53
N ARG A 367 15.94 -19.85 8.85
CA ARG A 367 16.37 -19.66 10.26
C ARG A 367 15.30 -19.08 11.16
N ARG A 368 14.47 -18.16 10.67
CA ARG A 368 13.34 -17.65 11.46
C ARG A 368 12.14 -18.60 11.49
N MET A 369 11.88 -19.39 10.45
CA MET A 369 10.84 -20.42 10.47
C MET A 369 11.21 -21.62 11.34
N THR A 370 12.50 -21.93 11.50
CA THR A 370 12.95 -23.00 12.43
C THR A 370 12.94 -22.57 13.90
N SER A 371 12.82 -21.28 14.22
CA SER A 371 12.64 -20.80 15.60
C SER A 371 11.19 -20.87 16.11
N GLY A 372 10.25 -21.39 15.32
CA GLY A 372 8.89 -21.69 15.76
C GLY A 372 8.03 -20.46 16.12
N LEU A 373 8.47 -19.26 15.78
CA LEU A 373 7.75 -18.03 16.11
C LEU A 373 6.76 -17.70 14.99
N HIS A 374 5.51 -18.00 15.25
CA HIS A 374 4.35 -17.71 14.41
C HIS A 374 4.01 -16.21 14.54
N PRO A 375 3.76 -15.44 13.48
CA PRO A 375 3.41 -14.01 13.59
C PRO A 375 2.26 -13.73 14.55
N LYS A 376 1.25 -14.61 14.60
CA LYS A 376 0.14 -14.53 15.57
C LYS A 376 0.54 -14.92 16.99
N ALA A 377 1.37 -15.93 17.17
CA ALA A 377 1.83 -16.37 18.49
C ALA A 377 2.72 -15.31 19.14
N ASP A 378 3.54 -14.61 18.37
CA ASP A 378 4.36 -13.51 18.85
C ASP A 378 3.52 -12.30 19.20
N MET A 379 2.48 -11.98 18.42
CA MET A 379 1.53 -10.92 18.76
C MET A 379 0.80 -11.22 20.08
N ILE A 380 0.38 -12.47 20.33
CA ILE A 380 -0.31 -12.87 21.57
C ILE A 380 0.65 -12.86 22.76
N LYS A 381 1.85 -13.38 22.62
CA LYS A 381 2.86 -13.35 23.68
C LYS A 381 3.28 -11.91 24.03
N TRP A 382 3.30 -11.05 23.04
CA TRP A 382 3.69 -9.66 23.20
C TRP A 382 2.61 -8.84 23.92
N ALA A 383 1.34 -9.04 23.58
CA ALA A 383 0.21 -8.44 24.31
C ALA A 383 0.14 -8.93 25.77
N ALA A 384 0.54 -10.18 26.05
CA ALA A 384 0.62 -10.72 27.40
C ALA A 384 1.81 -10.15 28.22
N ALA A 385 2.94 -9.85 27.57
CA ALA A 385 4.09 -9.22 28.23
C ALA A 385 3.82 -7.75 28.58
N ALA A 386 3.16 -7.01 27.71
CA ALA A 386 2.75 -5.63 27.98
C ALA A 386 1.74 -5.49 29.14
N ARG A 387 0.98 -6.56 29.44
CA ARG A 387 0.04 -6.58 30.59
C ARG A 387 0.68 -6.90 31.94
N LYS A 388 1.96 -7.27 31.99
CA LYS A 388 2.65 -7.61 33.26
C LYS A 388 3.35 -6.45 33.93
N GLU A 389 3.46 -5.31 33.30
CA GLU A 389 3.91 -4.08 33.97
C GLU A 389 2.72 -3.38 34.62
N LYS A 390 2.46 -3.69 35.89
CA LYS A 390 1.53 -2.94 36.74
C LYS A 390 2.07 -1.52 36.95
N PRO A 391 1.23 -0.49 36.87
CA PRO A 391 1.62 0.83 37.35
C PRO A 391 1.92 0.80 38.84
N PRO A 392 2.84 1.61 39.36
CA PRO A 392 3.18 1.65 40.78
C PRO A 392 1.94 2.06 41.58
N THR A 393 1.58 1.24 42.55
CA THR A 393 0.56 1.53 43.55
C THR A 393 0.94 2.78 44.35
N ARG A 394 0.12 3.84 44.27
CA ARG A 394 0.19 4.96 45.21
C ARG A 394 -0.18 4.44 46.62
N ASN A 395 0.71 4.61 47.57
CA ASN A 395 0.42 4.44 48.98
C ASN A 395 -0.60 5.52 49.42
N PRO A 396 -1.67 5.18 50.15
CA PRO A 396 -2.57 6.15 50.76
C PRO A 396 -2.14 6.40 52.19
N THR A 397 -1.26 7.38 52.41
CA THR A 397 -1.14 8.06 53.72
C THR A 397 -0.32 9.33 53.50
N GLU A 398 -1.05 10.45 53.51
CA GLU A 398 -0.66 11.72 54.13
C GLU A 398 -1.70 12.77 53.74
N THR A 399 -2.58 13.06 54.68
CA THR A 399 -3.27 14.33 54.94
C THR A 399 -2.69 14.91 56.22
N PRO A 400 -2.78 16.20 56.51
CA PRO A 400 -3.74 17.22 56.05
C PRO A 400 -3.22 18.20 55.02
#